data_a42fb86d79528a3a2965a34e15dbf438
#
_entry.id   a42fb86d79528a3a2965a34e15dbf438
#
_cell.length_a   1.000
_cell.length_b   1.000
_cell.length_c   1.000
_cell.angle_alpha   90.00
_cell.angle_beta   90.00
_cell.angle_gamma   90.00
#
_symmetry.space_group_name_H-M   'P 1'
#
loop_
_entity.id
_entity.type
_entity.pdbx_description
1 polymer ?
#
loop_
_entity_poly.entity_id
_entity_poly.type
_entity_poly.pdbx_seq_one_letter_code
_entity_poly.pdbx_strand_id
1 'polypeptide(L)'
;MKRRFLTGLATAAMLTSVAVPVTNNMFLSNQAVEASATSDAFLSKVSLQAQKTSKKYGVYASLMLAQAALESGWGTSTLSTQANNFFGMKATGWTGATYSVKTAEQDGNGKTYYIVAPFRKYISYQASFDDYGLKMRTTLDNYGGLRYSKTWLESASSPSAAAKAIKAASYATDKNYASKLINHITSYNLTKYDPVYSSDVYTVKVAKSGATYLYPTDHAVSPKRSYVTAGKDVTVTKTFTYYNGKKRMYLKGLGWINGEDLNTGSSQAPSADTSATVSGQMKILMHSAAIYTSTGAKSSAKSVKAGKSMMTYGSVTINGAKYYRANSASADQFIKASNFDGSRRKLKHNAYLYNSKGKRVGKSKWLKGSSHTVYGGSVKIKHKQYYIVGLNQYVKKGNF
;
A
#
# COMPACT_ATOMS: atom_id res chain seq x y z
N MET A 1 -42.02 -21.69 -8.95
CA MET A 1 -40.66 -22.27 -9.00
C MET A 1 -39.65 -21.24 -8.48
N LYS A 2 -39.19 -21.41 -7.24
CA LYS A 2 -38.21 -20.50 -6.63
C LYS A 2 -36.81 -20.93 -7.04
N ARG A 3 -36.15 -20.16 -7.93
CA ARG A 3 -34.74 -20.36 -8.28
C ARG A 3 -33.89 -19.86 -7.10
N ARG A 4 -33.32 -20.80 -6.34
CA ARG A 4 -32.28 -20.52 -5.36
C ARG A 4 -30.98 -20.26 -6.13
N PHE A 5 -30.53 -19.01 -6.16
CA PHE A 5 -29.17 -18.68 -6.58
C PHE A 5 -28.21 -19.07 -5.46
N LEU A 6 -27.43 -20.12 -5.68
CA LEU A 6 -26.29 -20.45 -4.82
C LEU A 6 -25.23 -19.36 -5.01
N THR A 7 -25.08 -18.52 -4.00
CA THR A 7 -23.92 -17.63 -3.88
C THR A 7 -22.71 -18.50 -3.53
N GLY A 8 -21.80 -18.69 -4.52
CA GLY A 8 -20.55 -19.39 -4.28
C GLY A 8 -19.69 -18.65 -3.26
N LEU A 9 -19.59 -19.20 -2.05
CA LEU A 9 -18.64 -18.77 -1.04
C LEU A 9 -17.23 -19.25 -1.43
N ALA A 10 -16.27 -18.32 -1.50
CA ALA A 10 -14.87 -18.67 -1.55
C ALA A 10 -14.46 -19.21 -0.18
N THR A 11 -14.26 -20.51 -0.07
CA THR A 11 -13.62 -21.12 1.10
C THR A 11 -12.13 -20.96 0.95
N ALA A 12 -11.51 -20.18 1.84
CA ALA A 12 -10.06 -20.11 1.97
C ALA A 12 -9.53 -21.51 2.31
N ALA A 13 -8.59 -22.01 1.53
CA ALA A 13 -7.90 -23.25 1.85
C ALA A 13 -7.14 -23.06 3.17
N MET A 14 -7.64 -23.68 4.25
CA MET A 14 -6.90 -23.75 5.50
C MET A 14 -5.69 -24.67 5.27
N LEU A 15 -4.49 -24.10 5.29
CA LEU A 15 -3.30 -24.84 5.60
C LEU A 15 -3.37 -25.22 7.08
N THR A 16 -3.67 -26.49 7.37
CA THR A 16 -3.57 -27.06 8.71
C THR A 16 -2.12 -26.96 9.15
N SER A 17 -1.83 -26.06 10.08
CA SER A 17 -0.56 -26.05 10.81
C SER A 17 -0.55 -27.27 11.72
N VAL A 18 0.28 -28.26 11.36
CA VAL A 18 0.67 -29.34 12.27
C VAL A 18 1.47 -28.69 13.40
N ALA A 19 0.96 -28.77 14.62
CA ALA A 19 1.69 -28.37 15.80
C ALA A 19 2.84 -29.36 16.01
N VAL A 20 4.08 -28.91 15.73
CA VAL A 20 5.30 -29.61 16.10
C VAL A 20 5.74 -29.08 17.47
N PRO A 21 6.09 -29.92 18.46
CA PRO A 21 6.54 -29.45 19.76
C PRO A 21 7.85 -28.69 19.63
N VAL A 22 7.90 -27.54 20.29
CA VAL A 22 9.01 -26.58 20.25
C VAL A 22 10.20 -27.14 21.04
N THR A 23 11.26 -27.51 20.34
CA THR A 23 12.61 -27.57 20.89
C THR A 23 13.56 -26.90 19.89
N ASN A 24 14.15 -25.81 20.34
CA ASN A 24 15.27 -25.03 19.80
C ASN A 24 14.93 -23.66 19.18
N ASN A 25 15.36 -22.63 19.90
CA ASN A 25 15.33 -21.20 19.50
C ASN A 25 16.03 -20.86 18.16
N MET A 26 16.73 -21.80 17.54
CA MET A 26 17.42 -21.61 16.26
C MET A 26 16.49 -21.79 15.05
N PHE A 27 15.44 -22.62 15.17
CA PHE A 27 14.47 -22.85 14.08
C PHE A 27 13.49 -21.67 13.93
N LEU A 28 13.13 -21.01 15.03
CA LEU A 28 12.21 -19.87 15.01
C LEU A 28 12.79 -18.64 14.29
N SER A 29 14.11 -18.43 14.37
CA SER A 29 14.78 -17.31 13.70
C SER A 29 14.84 -17.51 12.18
N ASN A 30 15.00 -18.73 11.68
CA ASN A 30 15.04 -19.02 10.25
C ASN A 30 13.65 -18.94 9.63
N GLN A 31 12.60 -19.45 10.28
CA GLN A 31 11.22 -19.33 9.79
C GLN A 31 10.74 -17.89 9.73
N ALA A 32 11.08 -17.07 10.72
CA ALA A 32 10.72 -15.64 10.72
C ALA A 32 11.46 -14.86 9.62
N VAL A 33 12.71 -15.20 9.32
CA VAL A 33 13.50 -14.59 8.24
C VAL A 33 12.98 -15.00 6.86
N GLU A 34 12.62 -16.25 6.67
CA GLU A 34 12.04 -16.75 5.41
C GLU A 34 10.64 -16.18 5.18
N ALA A 35 9.80 -16.09 6.20
CA ALA A 35 8.49 -15.48 6.12
C ALA A 35 8.57 -13.98 5.77
N SER A 36 9.56 -13.25 6.33
CA SER A 36 9.81 -11.84 5.98
C SER A 36 10.31 -11.69 4.54
N ALA A 37 11.20 -12.58 4.06
CA ALA A 37 11.69 -12.54 2.69
C ALA A 37 10.58 -12.83 1.67
N THR A 38 9.67 -13.75 1.96
CA THR A 38 8.52 -14.09 1.12
C THR A 38 7.53 -12.93 1.05
N SER A 39 7.19 -12.31 2.18
CA SER A 39 6.29 -11.16 2.22
C SER A 39 6.87 -9.93 1.52
N ASP A 40 8.16 -9.64 1.69
CA ASP A 40 8.84 -8.55 1.02
C ASP A 40 8.90 -8.77 -0.51
N ALA A 41 9.19 -9.99 -0.95
CA ALA A 41 9.19 -10.36 -2.35
C ALA A 41 7.79 -10.23 -2.98
N PHE A 42 6.75 -10.66 -2.28
CA PHE A 42 5.36 -10.50 -2.70
C PHE A 42 5.00 -9.02 -2.82
N LEU A 43 5.19 -8.22 -1.77
CA LEU A 43 4.84 -6.80 -1.77
C LEU A 43 5.59 -6.03 -2.85
N SER A 44 6.86 -6.37 -3.12
CA SER A 44 7.63 -5.75 -4.21
C SER A 44 7.02 -6.00 -5.59
N LYS A 45 6.36 -7.13 -5.78
CA LYS A 45 5.71 -7.52 -7.05
C LYS A 45 4.34 -6.86 -7.24
N VAL A 46 3.53 -6.74 -6.16
CA VAL A 46 2.10 -6.44 -6.32
C VAL A 46 1.64 -5.11 -5.72
N SER A 47 2.48 -4.40 -4.95
CA SER A 47 2.06 -3.16 -4.29
C SER A 47 1.69 -2.05 -5.28
N LEU A 48 2.42 -1.93 -6.38
CA LEU A 48 2.10 -0.95 -7.42
C LEU A 48 0.76 -1.26 -8.10
N GLN A 49 0.42 -2.53 -8.30
CA GLN A 49 -0.86 -2.95 -8.85
C GLN A 49 -2.01 -2.56 -7.91
N ALA A 50 -1.84 -2.82 -6.61
CA ALA A 50 -2.82 -2.40 -5.60
C ALA A 50 -3.01 -0.87 -5.58
N GLN A 51 -1.92 -0.10 -5.66
CA GLN A 51 -1.99 1.36 -5.69
C GLN A 51 -2.68 1.90 -6.96
N LYS A 52 -2.41 1.32 -8.13
CA LYS A 52 -3.10 1.66 -9.39
C LYS A 52 -4.59 1.35 -9.30
N THR A 53 -4.94 0.17 -8.79
CA THR A 53 -6.33 -0.27 -8.60
C THR A 53 -7.04 0.58 -7.54
N SER A 54 -6.36 0.97 -6.45
CA SER A 54 -6.86 1.91 -5.46
C SER A 54 -7.28 3.23 -6.10
N LYS A 55 -6.42 3.82 -6.93
CA LYS A 55 -6.72 5.05 -7.67
C LYS A 55 -7.89 4.87 -8.64
N LYS A 56 -7.96 3.74 -9.34
CA LYS A 56 -8.99 3.46 -10.35
C LYS A 56 -10.36 3.19 -9.73
N TYR A 57 -10.41 2.42 -8.66
CA TYR A 57 -11.66 1.92 -8.06
C TYR A 57 -11.97 2.45 -6.66
N GLY A 58 -11.09 3.24 -6.04
CA GLY A 58 -11.33 3.82 -4.71
C GLY A 58 -11.45 2.78 -3.59
N VAL A 59 -10.62 1.75 -3.62
CA VAL A 59 -10.50 0.74 -2.56
C VAL A 59 -9.14 0.90 -1.88
N TYR A 60 -9.05 0.70 -0.57
CA TYR A 60 -7.78 0.77 0.15
C TYR A 60 -6.76 -0.22 -0.43
N ALA A 61 -5.58 0.27 -0.81
CA ALA A 61 -4.49 -0.57 -1.31
C ALA A 61 -4.03 -1.56 -0.24
N SER A 62 -3.96 -1.11 1.01
CA SER A 62 -3.62 -1.95 2.17
C SER A 62 -4.59 -3.11 2.37
N LEU A 63 -5.91 -2.88 2.19
CA LEU A 63 -6.92 -3.94 2.27
C LEU A 63 -6.74 -4.96 1.13
N MET A 64 -6.54 -4.49 -0.10
CA MET A 64 -6.28 -5.37 -1.25
C MET A 64 -5.03 -6.22 -1.06
N LEU A 65 -3.95 -5.62 -0.58
CA LEU A 65 -2.69 -6.34 -0.31
C LEU A 65 -2.85 -7.37 0.80
N ALA A 66 -3.56 -7.04 1.88
CA ALA A 66 -3.84 -7.97 2.97
C ALA A 66 -4.67 -9.17 2.50
N GLN A 67 -5.71 -8.93 1.67
CA GLN A 67 -6.51 -10.01 1.10
C GLN A 67 -5.71 -10.84 0.10
N ALA A 68 -4.98 -10.21 -0.82
CA ALA A 68 -4.15 -10.92 -1.78
C ALA A 68 -3.09 -11.79 -1.08
N ALA A 69 -2.45 -11.29 -0.01
CA ALA A 69 -1.51 -12.07 0.81
C ALA A 69 -2.20 -13.28 1.47
N LEU A 70 -3.35 -13.06 2.08
CA LEU A 70 -4.11 -14.11 2.78
C LEU A 70 -4.64 -15.18 1.82
N GLU A 71 -5.27 -14.78 0.71
CA GLU A 71 -5.92 -15.69 -0.25
C GLU A 71 -4.91 -16.47 -1.10
N SER A 72 -3.72 -15.90 -1.35
CA SER A 72 -2.71 -16.51 -2.20
C SER A 72 -1.53 -17.13 -1.44
N GLY A 73 -1.54 -17.09 -0.10
CA GLY A 73 -0.38 -17.49 0.71
C GLY A 73 0.87 -16.70 0.33
N TRP A 74 0.76 -15.35 0.32
CA TRP A 74 1.85 -14.46 -0.11
C TRP A 74 2.32 -14.72 -1.56
N GLY A 75 1.37 -15.03 -2.45
CA GLY A 75 1.66 -15.25 -3.87
C GLY A 75 2.34 -16.59 -4.18
N THR A 76 2.31 -17.55 -3.27
CA THR A 76 2.92 -18.89 -3.47
C THR A 76 1.92 -19.93 -3.95
N SER A 77 0.61 -19.67 -3.84
CA SER A 77 -0.42 -20.62 -4.25
C SER A 77 -0.36 -20.92 -5.76
N THR A 78 -0.80 -22.11 -6.16
CA THR A 78 -0.89 -22.50 -7.56
C THR A 78 -1.71 -21.51 -8.40
N LEU A 79 -2.82 -20.99 -7.85
CA LEU A 79 -3.64 -19.99 -8.53
C LEU A 79 -2.88 -18.68 -8.78
N SER A 80 -2.09 -18.21 -7.82
CA SER A 80 -1.32 -16.98 -8.01
C SER A 80 -0.15 -17.15 -8.97
N THR A 81 0.51 -18.32 -8.96
CA THR A 81 1.70 -18.59 -9.79
C THR A 81 1.38 -18.99 -11.22
N GLN A 82 0.29 -19.76 -11.46
CA GLN A 82 -0.06 -20.31 -12.76
C GLN A 82 -1.18 -19.52 -13.47
N ALA A 83 -1.98 -18.78 -12.70
CA ALA A 83 -3.14 -18.06 -13.22
C ALA A 83 -3.14 -16.55 -12.91
N ASN A 84 -2.12 -16.01 -12.22
CA ASN A 84 -2.09 -14.62 -11.72
C ASN A 84 -3.34 -14.27 -10.88
N ASN A 85 -3.99 -15.25 -10.25
CA ASN A 85 -5.22 -15.07 -9.50
C ASN A 85 -4.93 -15.01 -8.00
N PHE A 86 -4.80 -13.79 -7.48
CA PHE A 86 -4.43 -13.54 -6.09
C PHE A 86 -5.61 -13.57 -5.12
N PHE A 87 -6.84 -13.53 -5.62
CA PHE A 87 -8.06 -13.39 -4.80
C PHE A 87 -8.98 -14.61 -4.87
N GLY A 88 -8.53 -15.71 -5.46
CA GLY A 88 -9.35 -16.93 -5.58
C GLY A 88 -10.64 -16.72 -6.39
N MET A 89 -10.60 -15.87 -7.42
CA MET A 89 -11.78 -15.57 -8.23
C MET A 89 -12.20 -16.78 -9.04
N LYS A 90 -13.39 -17.35 -8.77
CA LYS A 90 -14.00 -18.42 -9.55
C LYS A 90 -14.43 -17.92 -10.93
N ALA A 91 -14.46 -18.82 -11.92
CA ALA A 91 -14.78 -18.48 -13.31
C ALA A 91 -16.29 -18.43 -13.63
N THR A 92 -17.17 -18.46 -12.62
CA THR A 92 -18.61 -18.33 -12.84
C THR A 92 -18.94 -17.02 -13.55
N GLY A 93 -19.58 -17.10 -14.72
CA GLY A 93 -19.89 -15.93 -15.55
C GLY A 93 -18.68 -15.28 -16.23
N TRP A 94 -17.52 -15.92 -16.19
CA TRP A 94 -16.28 -15.44 -16.80
C TRP A 94 -16.12 -15.98 -18.23
N THR A 95 -15.81 -15.10 -19.19
CA THR A 95 -15.60 -15.44 -20.59
C THR A 95 -14.13 -15.52 -21.00
N GLY A 96 -13.21 -15.16 -20.10
CA GLY A 96 -11.77 -15.21 -20.34
C GLY A 96 -11.17 -16.59 -20.05
N ALA A 97 -9.84 -16.67 -20.14
CA ALA A 97 -9.09 -17.91 -19.86
C ALA A 97 -9.32 -18.39 -18.42
N THR A 98 -9.32 -19.71 -18.23
CA THR A 98 -9.52 -20.36 -16.93
C THR A 98 -8.33 -21.24 -16.56
N TYR A 99 -8.23 -21.53 -15.27
CA TYR A 99 -7.30 -22.50 -14.70
C TYR A 99 -8.04 -23.35 -13.67
N SER A 100 -8.05 -24.65 -13.86
CA SER A 100 -8.77 -25.57 -12.98
C SER A 100 -7.86 -26.10 -11.88
N VAL A 101 -8.33 -26.02 -10.63
CA VAL A 101 -7.62 -26.59 -9.46
C VAL A 101 -8.55 -27.43 -8.61
N LYS A 102 -7.99 -28.44 -7.97
CA LYS A 102 -8.65 -29.19 -6.90
C LYS A 102 -8.79 -28.28 -5.68
N THR A 103 -10.00 -28.00 -5.26
CA THR A 103 -10.31 -27.14 -4.10
C THR A 103 -11.20 -27.89 -3.11
N ALA A 104 -11.03 -27.56 -1.82
CA ALA A 104 -11.89 -28.08 -0.76
C ALA A 104 -13.14 -27.21 -0.68
N GLU A 105 -14.30 -27.85 -0.62
CA GLU A 105 -15.59 -27.22 -0.37
C GLU A 105 -16.20 -27.86 0.90
N GLN A 106 -17.14 -27.17 1.54
CA GLN A 106 -17.90 -27.72 2.66
C GLN A 106 -19.35 -27.87 2.28
N ASP A 107 -19.95 -29.02 2.62
CA ASP A 107 -21.39 -29.21 2.50
C ASP A 107 -22.16 -28.46 3.60
N GLY A 108 -23.51 -28.52 3.57
CA GLY A 108 -24.36 -27.87 4.54
C GLY A 108 -24.19 -28.36 5.99
N ASN A 109 -23.52 -29.49 6.18
CA ASN A 109 -23.23 -30.12 7.48
C ASN A 109 -21.78 -29.86 7.93
N GLY A 110 -21.02 -29.06 7.17
CA GLY A 110 -19.61 -28.73 7.46
C GLY A 110 -18.61 -29.81 7.07
N LYS A 111 -19.01 -30.89 6.38
CA LYS A 111 -18.12 -31.94 5.87
C LYS A 111 -17.35 -31.44 4.65
N THR A 112 -16.03 -31.56 4.70
CA THR A 112 -15.15 -31.18 3.59
C THR A 112 -15.17 -32.23 2.50
N TYR A 113 -15.34 -31.79 1.25
CA TYR A 113 -15.15 -32.59 0.04
C TYR A 113 -14.33 -31.82 -1.00
N TYR A 114 -13.77 -32.54 -1.97
CA TYR A 114 -12.89 -31.94 -2.97
C TYR A 114 -13.56 -31.96 -4.34
N ILE A 115 -13.50 -30.84 -5.05
CA ILE A 115 -13.91 -30.72 -6.45
C ILE A 115 -12.79 -30.10 -7.28
N VAL A 116 -12.82 -30.35 -8.59
CA VAL A 116 -12.05 -29.56 -9.53
C VAL A 116 -12.90 -28.39 -9.99
N ALA A 117 -12.50 -27.19 -9.66
CA ALA A 117 -13.24 -25.97 -10.02
C ALA A 117 -12.43 -25.06 -10.95
N PRO A 118 -13.07 -24.43 -11.94
CA PRO A 118 -12.41 -23.44 -12.78
C PRO A 118 -12.33 -22.08 -12.07
N PHE A 119 -11.15 -21.49 -12.12
CA PHE A 119 -10.86 -20.14 -11.63
C PHE A 119 -10.45 -19.25 -12.78
N ARG A 120 -10.61 -17.93 -12.64
CA ARG A 120 -10.19 -16.95 -13.63
C ARG A 120 -8.67 -16.99 -13.78
N LYS A 121 -8.19 -17.03 -15.02
CA LYS A 121 -6.76 -16.89 -15.35
C LYS A 121 -6.54 -15.51 -15.97
N TYR A 122 -5.66 -14.72 -15.35
CA TYR A 122 -5.39 -13.36 -15.78
C TYR A 122 -4.10 -13.27 -16.58
N ILE A 123 -4.06 -12.35 -17.54
CA ILE A 123 -2.88 -12.08 -18.36
C ILE A 123 -1.77 -11.34 -17.59
N SER A 124 -2.11 -10.74 -16.46
CA SER A 124 -1.17 -9.99 -15.62
C SER A 124 -1.67 -9.84 -14.18
N TYR A 125 -0.77 -9.50 -13.26
CA TYR A 125 -1.12 -9.14 -11.89
C TYR A 125 -2.09 -7.96 -11.84
N GLN A 126 -1.87 -6.93 -12.69
CA GLN A 126 -2.77 -5.77 -12.75
C GLN A 126 -4.20 -6.18 -13.11
N ALA A 127 -4.38 -7.10 -14.04
CA ALA A 127 -5.71 -7.58 -14.44
C ALA A 127 -6.44 -8.27 -13.27
N SER A 128 -5.72 -9.04 -12.44
CA SER A 128 -6.28 -9.66 -11.23
C SER A 128 -6.73 -8.62 -10.20
N PHE A 129 -5.89 -7.60 -9.94
CA PHE A 129 -6.21 -6.52 -9.02
C PHE A 129 -7.37 -5.65 -9.54
N ASP A 130 -7.40 -5.35 -10.84
CA ASP A 130 -8.47 -4.56 -11.45
C ASP A 130 -9.82 -5.29 -11.40
N ASP A 131 -9.84 -6.60 -11.64
CA ASP A 131 -11.06 -7.41 -11.52
C ASP A 131 -11.56 -7.46 -10.07
N TYR A 132 -10.65 -7.57 -9.09
CA TYR A 132 -11.00 -7.40 -7.68
C TYR A 132 -11.60 -6.02 -7.42
N GLY A 133 -10.96 -4.95 -7.89
CA GLY A 133 -11.46 -3.58 -7.71
C GLY A 133 -12.85 -3.37 -8.33
N LEU A 134 -13.07 -3.92 -9.52
CA LEU A 134 -14.38 -3.92 -10.19
C LEU A 134 -15.43 -4.66 -9.34
N LYS A 135 -15.12 -5.87 -8.86
CA LYS A 135 -15.99 -6.63 -7.96
C LYS A 135 -16.39 -5.81 -6.74
N MET A 136 -15.45 -5.12 -6.11
CA MET A 136 -15.72 -4.30 -4.94
C MET A 136 -16.65 -3.11 -5.23
N ARG A 137 -16.73 -2.65 -6.47
CA ARG A 137 -17.60 -1.54 -6.88
C ARG A 137 -18.95 -1.97 -7.43
N THR A 138 -19.08 -3.17 -7.98
CA THR A 138 -20.25 -3.56 -8.77
C THR A 138 -21.05 -4.71 -8.20
N THR A 139 -20.53 -5.47 -7.22
CA THR A 139 -21.28 -6.58 -6.62
C THR A 139 -22.48 -6.06 -5.86
N LEU A 140 -23.65 -6.57 -6.21
CA LEU A 140 -24.91 -6.28 -5.52
C LEU A 140 -25.13 -7.25 -4.36
N ASP A 141 -25.81 -6.79 -3.33
CA ASP A 141 -26.40 -7.63 -2.31
C ASP A 141 -27.76 -8.21 -2.77
N ASN A 142 -28.41 -8.95 -1.90
CA ASN A 142 -29.69 -9.58 -2.22
C ASN A 142 -30.87 -8.59 -2.36
N TYR A 143 -30.64 -7.32 -2.02
CA TYR A 143 -31.64 -6.24 -2.07
C TYR A 143 -31.33 -5.23 -3.17
N GLY A 144 -30.31 -5.49 -4.00
CA GLY A 144 -29.90 -4.60 -5.10
C GLY A 144 -28.98 -3.46 -4.67
N GLY A 145 -28.54 -3.40 -3.40
CA GLY A 145 -27.57 -2.46 -2.92
C GLY A 145 -26.13 -2.86 -3.26
N LEU A 146 -25.22 -1.90 -3.29
CA LEU A 146 -23.80 -2.16 -3.53
C LEU A 146 -23.17 -2.80 -2.28
N ARG A 147 -22.98 -4.12 -2.33
CA ARG A 147 -22.60 -4.99 -1.20
C ARG A 147 -21.38 -4.48 -0.42
N TYR A 148 -20.36 -4.00 -1.12
CA TYR A 148 -19.09 -3.60 -0.52
C TYR A 148 -18.92 -2.08 -0.37
N SER A 149 -19.99 -1.29 -0.52
CA SER A 149 -19.92 0.17 -0.47
C SER A 149 -19.31 0.74 0.81
N LYS A 150 -19.49 0.06 1.95
CA LYS A 150 -18.92 0.46 3.24
C LYS A 150 -17.41 0.21 3.36
N THR A 151 -16.78 -0.43 2.37
CA THR A 151 -15.32 -0.69 2.34
C THR A 151 -14.53 0.34 1.54
N TRP A 152 -15.21 1.24 0.82
CA TRP A 152 -14.59 2.18 -0.10
C TRP A 152 -13.86 3.31 0.61
N LEU A 153 -12.89 3.94 -0.07
CA LEU A 153 -12.09 5.06 0.46
C LEU A 153 -12.95 6.21 0.98
N GLU A 154 -14.03 6.53 0.29
CA GLU A 154 -14.95 7.61 0.64
C GLU A 154 -15.93 7.25 1.75
N SER A 155 -16.05 5.97 2.10
CA SER A 155 -17.05 5.46 3.05
C SER A 155 -16.43 4.95 4.35
N ALA A 156 -15.33 4.22 4.28
CA ALA A 156 -14.65 3.70 5.46
C ALA A 156 -13.70 4.75 6.05
N SER A 157 -13.72 4.92 7.36
CA SER A 157 -12.85 5.89 8.06
C SER A 157 -11.39 5.45 8.13
N SER A 158 -11.11 4.16 7.89
CA SER A 158 -9.75 3.59 7.94
C SER A 158 -9.70 2.22 7.23
N PRO A 159 -8.51 1.72 6.87
CA PRO A 159 -8.35 0.35 6.38
C PRO A 159 -8.89 -0.72 7.33
N SER A 160 -8.74 -0.50 8.64
CA SER A 160 -9.29 -1.42 9.65
C SER A 160 -10.83 -1.40 9.67
N ALA A 161 -11.45 -0.24 9.49
CA ALA A 161 -12.91 -0.14 9.33
C ALA A 161 -13.37 -0.84 8.04
N ALA A 162 -12.63 -0.68 6.94
CA ALA A 162 -12.90 -1.37 5.68
C ALA A 162 -12.75 -2.90 5.82
N ALA A 163 -11.75 -3.40 6.58
CA ALA A 163 -11.58 -4.82 6.87
C ALA A 163 -12.74 -5.41 7.70
N LYS A 164 -13.28 -4.65 8.63
CA LYS A 164 -14.50 -5.05 9.37
C LYS A 164 -15.72 -5.05 8.44
N ALA A 165 -15.86 -4.02 7.60
CA ALA A 165 -16.98 -3.89 6.67
C ALA A 165 -17.02 -5.02 5.63
N ILE A 166 -15.86 -5.47 5.11
CA ILE A 166 -15.79 -6.56 4.14
C ILE A 166 -16.23 -7.90 4.76
N LYS A 167 -15.88 -8.13 6.04
CA LYS A 167 -16.38 -9.30 6.79
C LYS A 167 -17.89 -9.22 7.02
N ALA A 168 -18.40 -8.06 7.42
CA ALA A 168 -19.83 -7.82 7.60
C ALA A 168 -20.62 -8.01 6.30
N ALA A 169 -20.01 -7.68 5.15
CA ALA A 169 -20.57 -7.93 3.81
C ALA A 169 -20.46 -9.40 3.36
N SER A 170 -20.09 -10.32 4.25
CA SER A 170 -19.98 -11.77 3.98
C SER A 170 -19.04 -12.12 2.82
N TYR A 171 -17.87 -11.42 2.73
CA TYR A 171 -16.85 -11.77 1.75
C TYR A 171 -16.25 -13.16 2.01
N ALA A 172 -16.05 -13.52 3.28
CA ALA A 172 -15.57 -14.83 3.72
C ALA A 172 -16.41 -15.35 4.90
N THR A 173 -16.47 -16.67 5.06
CA THR A 173 -17.15 -17.34 6.18
C THR A 173 -16.35 -17.31 7.48
N ASP A 174 -15.03 -17.27 7.40
CA ASP A 174 -14.12 -17.25 8.54
C ASP A 174 -14.50 -16.14 9.54
N LYS A 175 -14.81 -16.52 10.78
CA LYS A 175 -15.17 -15.58 11.87
C LYS A 175 -14.03 -14.58 12.15
N ASN A 176 -12.80 -14.99 11.97
CA ASN A 176 -11.59 -14.21 12.25
C ASN A 176 -11.07 -13.46 11.02
N TYR A 177 -11.80 -13.44 9.90
CA TYR A 177 -11.32 -12.85 8.64
C TYR A 177 -10.88 -11.40 8.78
N ALA A 178 -11.70 -10.55 9.41
CA ALA A 178 -11.38 -9.15 9.64
C ALA A 178 -10.10 -8.98 10.49
N SER A 179 -9.97 -9.76 11.57
CA SER A 179 -8.78 -9.71 12.44
C SER A 179 -7.50 -10.14 11.70
N LYS A 180 -7.58 -11.18 10.86
CA LYS A 180 -6.46 -11.61 10.01
C LYS A 180 -6.02 -10.50 9.07
N LEU A 181 -6.97 -9.85 8.39
CA LEU A 181 -6.69 -8.72 7.50
C LEU A 181 -6.05 -7.53 8.26
N ILE A 182 -6.62 -7.16 9.41
CA ILE A 182 -6.07 -6.07 10.24
C ILE A 182 -4.65 -6.41 10.69
N ASN A 183 -4.40 -7.64 11.11
CA ASN A 183 -3.05 -8.09 11.49
C ASN A 183 -2.07 -7.98 10.31
N HIS A 184 -2.45 -8.40 9.10
CA HIS A 184 -1.61 -8.20 7.91
C HIS A 184 -1.35 -6.70 7.65
N ILE A 185 -2.40 -5.87 7.69
CA ILE A 185 -2.28 -4.42 7.47
C ILE A 185 -1.29 -3.78 8.45
N THR A 186 -1.38 -4.14 9.73
CA THR A 186 -0.54 -3.54 10.79
C THR A 186 0.87 -4.13 10.82
N SER A 187 1.01 -5.46 10.81
CA SER A 187 2.31 -6.13 10.94
C SER A 187 3.24 -5.85 9.77
N TYR A 188 2.70 -5.69 8.57
CA TYR A 188 3.47 -5.38 7.36
C TYR A 188 3.41 -3.91 6.94
N ASN A 189 2.83 -3.04 7.79
CA ASN A 189 2.70 -1.60 7.53
C ASN A 189 2.13 -1.28 6.13
N LEU A 190 1.04 -1.97 5.76
CA LEU A 190 0.49 -1.87 4.42
C LEU A 190 -0.18 -0.53 4.14
N THR A 191 -0.55 0.24 5.17
CA THR A 191 -1.14 1.58 5.03
C THR A 191 -0.24 2.58 4.29
N LYS A 192 1.07 2.30 4.21
CA LYS A 192 2.00 3.10 3.40
C LYS A 192 1.69 3.09 1.90
N TYR A 193 0.88 2.15 1.43
CA TYR A 193 0.45 2.03 0.04
C TYR A 193 -0.90 2.71 -0.23
N ASP A 194 -1.63 3.10 0.81
CA ASP A 194 -2.89 3.80 0.67
C ASP A 194 -2.70 5.24 0.18
N PRO A 195 -3.71 5.85 -0.46
CA PRO A 195 -3.67 7.27 -0.75
C PRO A 195 -3.67 8.08 0.55
N VAL A 196 -2.95 9.20 0.54
CA VAL A 196 -2.95 10.14 1.68
C VAL A 196 -4.27 10.89 1.65
N TYR A 197 -4.98 10.86 2.77
CA TYR A 197 -6.24 11.58 2.97
C TYR A 197 -6.00 12.90 3.71
N SER A 198 -6.65 13.96 3.27
CA SER A 198 -6.78 15.23 4.00
C SER A 198 -8.25 15.65 4.03
N SER A 199 -8.65 16.24 5.16
CA SER A 199 -9.95 16.88 5.37
C SER A 199 -9.83 18.42 5.45
N ASP A 200 -8.74 18.98 4.97
CA ASP A 200 -8.53 20.42 4.93
C ASP A 200 -9.63 21.10 4.09
N VAL A 201 -10.17 22.22 4.63
CA VAL A 201 -11.22 23.00 4.01
C VAL A 201 -10.63 24.30 3.51
N TYR A 202 -10.74 24.55 2.21
CA TYR A 202 -10.25 25.77 1.59
C TYR A 202 -11.00 26.10 0.30
N THR A 203 -11.00 27.38 -0.09
CA THR A 203 -11.58 27.83 -1.36
C THR A 203 -10.51 27.90 -2.44
N VAL A 204 -10.87 27.49 -3.65
CA VAL A 204 -9.99 27.49 -4.82
C VAL A 204 -10.79 27.75 -6.09
N LYS A 205 -10.16 28.38 -7.08
CA LYS A 205 -10.78 28.57 -8.39
C LYS A 205 -10.71 27.31 -9.25
N VAL A 206 -11.78 27.04 -9.99
CA VAL A 206 -11.78 26.02 -11.04
C VAL A 206 -10.89 26.49 -12.17
N ALA A 207 -9.87 25.70 -12.53
CA ALA A 207 -8.96 26.00 -13.63
C ALA A 207 -9.58 25.62 -14.99
N LYS A 208 -10.29 24.48 -15.02
CA LYS A 208 -10.87 23.93 -16.24
C LYS A 208 -12.31 23.49 -16.00
N SER A 209 -13.22 23.99 -16.85
CA SER A 209 -14.61 23.55 -16.82
C SER A 209 -14.75 22.05 -17.06
N GLY A 210 -15.63 21.39 -16.32
CA GLY A 210 -15.81 19.96 -16.46
C GLY A 210 -16.84 19.35 -15.51
N ALA A 211 -17.07 18.05 -15.68
CA ALA A 211 -17.95 17.29 -14.80
C ALA A 211 -17.27 16.99 -13.46
N THR A 212 -18.06 16.99 -12.38
CA THR A 212 -17.70 16.36 -11.13
C THR A 212 -18.31 14.97 -11.05
N TYR A 213 -17.81 14.14 -10.17
CA TYR A 213 -18.13 12.72 -10.12
C TYR A 213 -18.60 12.31 -8.72
N LEU A 214 -19.34 11.20 -8.67
CA LEU A 214 -19.92 10.70 -7.42
C LEU A 214 -18.84 10.10 -6.49
N TYR A 215 -17.79 9.51 -7.07
CA TYR A 215 -16.74 8.78 -6.34
C TYR A 215 -15.34 9.33 -6.63
N PRO A 216 -14.37 9.18 -5.70
CA PRO A 216 -12.96 9.57 -5.90
C PRO A 216 -12.19 8.55 -6.76
N THR A 217 -12.83 8.01 -7.80
CA THR A 217 -12.30 6.97 -8.69
C THR A 217 -11.92 7.56 -10.05
N ASP A 218 -11.41 6.73 -10.95
CA ASP A 218 -11.28 7.16 -12.35
C ASP A 218 -12.66 7.48 -12.93
N HIS A 219 -12.72 8.49 -13.80
CA HIS A 219 -13.97 8.99 -14.36
C HIS A 219 -14.75 7.95 -15.16
N ALA A 220 -14.04 6.95 -15.74
CA ALA A 220 -14.66 5.84 -16.46
C ALA A 220 -15.50 4.90 -15.56
N VAL A 221 -15.25 4.90 -14.25
CA VAL A 221 -15.94 4.00 -13.29
C VAL A 221 -16.76 4.76 -12.25
N SER A 222 -16.95 6.08 -12.44
CA SER A 222 -17.74 6.91 -11.54
C SER A 222 -18.85 7.65 -12.31
N PRO A 223 -20.11 7.59 -11.85
CA PRO A 223 -21.17 8.42 -12.43
C PRO A 223 -20.83 9.90 -12.31
N LYS A 224 -21.18 10.68 -13.35
CA LYS A 224 -21.20 12.15 -13.27
C LYS A 224 -22.22 12.60 -12.23
N ARG A 225 -21.87 13.64 -11.49
CA ARG A 225 -22.73 14.19 -10.44
C ARG A 225 -23.19 15.61 -10.77
N SER A 226 -22.28 16.47 -11.19
CA SER A 226 -22.54 17.90 -11.45
C SER A 226 -21.54 18.41 -12.49
N TYR A 227 -21.57 19.71 -12.74
CA TYR A 227 -20.67 20.41 -13.64
C TYR A 227 -20.15 21.68 -12.98
N VAL A 228 -18.89 22.01 -13.20
CA VAL A 228 -18.26 23.25 -12.73
C VAL A 228 -17.65 24.03 -13.89
N THR A 229 -17.69 25.36 -13.80
CA THR A 229 -17.18 26.25 -14.83
C THR A 229 -15.86 26.87 -14.37
N ALA A 230 -14.92 27.01 -15.31
CA ALA A 230 -13.63 27.66 -15.06
C ALA A 230 -13.82 29.08 -14.49
N GLY A 231 -12.93 29.49 -13.59
CA GLY A 231 -12.98 30.77 -12.89
C GLY A 231 -13.90 30.82 -11.66
N LYS A 232 -14.80 29.83 -11.48
CA LYS A 232 -15.69 29.76 -10.33
C LYS A 232 -14.93 29.38 -9.06
N ASP A 233 -15.22 30.06 -7.95
CA ASP A 233 -14.75 29.67 -6.62
C ASP A 233 -15.54 28.46 -6.11
N VAL A 234 -14.82 27.46 -5.60
CA VAL A 234 -15.37 26.23 -5.04
C VAL A 234 -14.67 25.88 -3.74
N THR A 235 -15.40 25.26 -2.82
CA THR A 235 -14.83 24.83 -1.53
C THR A 235 -14.42 23.36 -1.60
N VAL A 236 -13.13 23.08 -1.45
CA VAL A 236 -12.60 21.73 -1.23
C VAL A 236 -12.77 21.35 0.23
N THR A 237 -13.21 20.14 0.52
CA THR A 237 -13.38 19.62 1.90
C THR A 237 -12.75 18.28 2.14
N LYS A 238 -12.34 17.56 1.09
CA LYS A 238 -11.63 16.27 1.19
C LYS A 238 -10.66 16.15 0.03
N THR A 239 -9.49 15.59 0.28
CA THR A 239 -8.49 15.32 -0.75
C THR A 239 -7.91 13.92 -0.55
N PHE A 240 -7.87 13.12 -1.61
CA PHE A 240 -7.01 11.94 -1.71
C PHE A 240 -5.83 12.25 -2.61
N THR A 241 -4.60 12.07 -2.09
CA THR A 241 -3.36 12.12 -2.88
C THR A 241 -2.86 10.71 -3.10
N TYR A 242 -2.82 10.28 -4.35
CA TYR A 242 -2.42 8.93 -4.73
C TYR A 242 -0.89 8.79 -4.87
N TYR A 243 -0.42 7.55 -4.97
CA TYR A 243 1.01 7.15 -5.06
C TYR A 243 1.83 7.92 -6.11
N ASN A 244 1.19 8.43 -7.16
CA ASN A 244 1.81 9.18 -8.25
C ASN A 244 1.66 10.71 -8.14
N GLY A 245 1.24 11.20 -6.96
CA GLY A 245 1.02 12.63 -6.70
C GLY A 245 -0.29 13.20 -7.25
N LYS A 246 -1.04 12.44 -8.06
CA LYS A 246 -2.35 12.87 -8.56
C LYS A 246 -3.36 12.95 -7.42
N LYS A 247 -4.24 13.94 -7.47
CA LYS A 247 -5.25 14.21 -6.43
C LYS A 247 -6.65 14.00 -6.95
N ARG A 248 -7.54 13.53 -6.07
CA ARG A 248 -8.99 13.62 -6.20
C ARG A 248 -9.49 14.51 -5.06
N MET A 249 -10.24 15.54 -5.39
CA MET A 249 -10.70 16.56 -4.45
C MET A 249 -12.22 16.62 -4.44
N TYR A 250 -12.81 16.62 -3.25
CA TYR A 250 -14.24 16.73 -3.09
C TYR A 250 -14.66 18.19 -2.94
N LEU A 251 -15.44 18.66 -3.87
CA LEU A 251 -16.06 19.98 -3.85
C LEU A 251 -17.37 19.90 -3.08
N LYS A 252 -17.52 20.74 -2.04
CA LYS A 252 -18.70 20.78 -1.17
C LYS A 252 -19.99 20.88 -1.98
N GLY A 253 -20.87 19.89 -1.84
CA GLY A 253 -22.14 19.82 -2.55
C GLY A 253 -22.06 19.39 -4.03
N LEU A 254 -20.90 19.45 -4.68
CA LEU A 254 -20.75 19.24 -6.11
C LEU A 254 -20.20 17.86 -6.48
N GLY A 255 -19.30 17.29 -5.69
CA GLY A 255 -18.70 15.96 -5.96
C GLY A 255 -17.19 15.99 -6.14
N TRP A 256 -16.63 14.90 -6.65
CA TRP A 256 -15.20 14.69 -6.82
C TRP A 256 -14.71 15.19 -8.17
N ILE A 257 -13.52 15.81 -8.19
CA ILE A 257 -12.84 16.32 -9.37
C ILE A 257 -11.35 15.95 -9.32
N ASN A 258 -10.65 16.00 -10.45
CA ASN A 258 -9.19 15.93 -10.47
C ASN A 258 -8.58 17.20 -9.88
N GLY A 259 -7.54 17.08 -9.08
CA GLY A 259 -6.83 18.24 -8.55
C GLY A 259 -6.22 19.15 -9.62
N GLU A 260 -5.88 18.59 -10.79
CA GLU A 260 -5.35 19.33 -11.94
C GLU A 260 -6.38 20.21 -12.65
N ASP A 261 -7.67 20.02 -12.38
CA ASP A 261 -8.77 20.85 -12.90
C ASP A 261 -9.06 22.06 -11.99
N LEU A 262 -8.30 22.24 -10.91
CA LEU A 262 -8.38 23.33 -9.96
C LEU A 262 -7.09 24.16 -9.97
N ASN A 263 -7.21 25.47 -9.80
CA ASN A 263 -6.06 26.37 -9.60
C ASN A 263 -5.50 26.23 -8.18
N THR A 264 -4.96 25.06 -7.86
CA THR A 264 -4.30 24.82 -6.57
C THR A 264 -2.91 25.45 -6.47
N GLY A 265 -2.57 26.38 -7.41
CA GLY A 265 -1.26 27.00 -7.53
C GLY A 265 -0.21 25.96 -7.97
N SER A 266 0.39 26.14 -9.15
CA SER A 266 1.70 25.55 -9.42
C SER A 266 2.65 26.10 -8.37
N SER A 267 3.21 25.21 -7.57
CA SER A 267 4.07 25.46 -6.42
C SER A 267 5.05 26.64 -6.62
N GLN A 268 4.65 27.83 -6.19
CA GLN A 268 5.61 28.73 -5.55
C GLN A 268 5.82 28.21 -4.13
N ALA A 269 7.07 28.11 -3.73
CA ALA A 269 7.44 27.83 -2.34
C ALA A 269 6.63 28.77 -1.42
N PRO A 270 5.99 28.26 -0.36
CA PRO A 270 5.29 29.16 0.54
C PRO A 270 6.31 30.09 1.20
N SER A 271 6.18 31.38 0.91
CA SER A 271 6.63 32.43 1.82
C SER A 271 6.03 32.13 3.17
N ALA A 272 6.83 32.26 4.21
CA ALA A 272 6.39 32.11 5.59
C ALA A 272 5.23 33.05 5.86
N ASP A 273 4.00 32.51 5.99
CA ASP A 273 3.09 32.92 7.05
C ASP A 273 1.84 32.03 7.13
N THR A 274 1.41 31.79 8.40
CA THR A 274 0.13 31.28 8.92
C THR A 274 -0.27 29.82 8.62
N SER A 275 -0.02 28.98 9.62
CA SER A 275 -0.94 27.99 10.26
C SER A 275 -1.88 27.18 9.36
N ALA A 276 -1.35 26.45 8.37
CA ALA A 276 -2.03 25.29 7.79
C ALA A 276 -1.53 24.04 8.53
N THR A 277 -2.42 23.29 9.16
CA THR A 277 -2.12 21.98 9.77
C THR A 277 -1.61 21.02 8.68
N VAL A 278 -0.31 20.92 8.54
CA VAL A 278 0.33 19.98 7.62
C VAL A 278 0.06 18.57 8.15
N SER A 279 -0.77 17.78 7.44
CA SER A 279 -1.05 16.41 7.83
C SER A 279 0.24 15.59 7.86
N GLY A 280 0.45 14.85 8.96
CA GLY A 280 1.63 14.04 9.14
C GLY A 280 1.60 12.78 8.27
N GLN A 281 2.74 12.42 7.69
CA GLN A 281 2.97 11.16 6.99
C GLN A 281 3.90 10.27 7.82
N MET A 282 3.45 9.06 8.14
CA MET A 282 4.31 8.07 8.79
C MET A 282 5.37 7.58 7.83
N LYS A 283 6.65 7.70 8.19
CA LYS A 283 7.80 7.20 7.42
C LYS A 283 8.72 6.36 8.30
N ILE A 284 9.33 5.33 7.73
CA ILE A 284 10.34 4.52 8.41
C ILE A 284 11.72 5.13 8.13
N LEU A 285 12.46 5.41 9.20
CA LEU A 285 13.82 5.89 9.10
C LEU A 285 14.76 4.74 8.75
N MET A 286 15.27 4.73 7.53
CA MET A 286 16.14 3.65 7.03
C MET A 286 17.59 3.80 7.47
N HIS A 287 18.04 5.03 7.74
CA HIS A 287 19.38 5.34 8.24
C HIS A 287 19.24 6.16 9.53
N SER A 288 20.01 5.84 10.58
CA SER A 288 20.05 6.65 11.80
C SER A 288 20.40 8.10 11.46
N ALA A 289 19.66 9.04 12.02
CA ALA A 289 19.70 10.44 11.62
C ALA A 289 19.84 11.41 12.80
N ALA A 290 20.62 12.46 12.58
CA ALA A 290 20.58 13.63 13.43
C ALA A 290 19.32 14.45 13.11
N ILE A 291 18.86 15.20 14.11
CA ILE A 291 17.80 16.21 13.95
C ILE A 291 18.47 17.55 13.69
N TYR A 292 17.88 18.35 12.82
CA TYR A 292 18.33 19.69 12.42
C TYR A 292 17.24 20.73 12.72
N THR A 293 17.61 21.98 12.85
CA THR A 293 16.71 23.14 12.92
C THR A 293 16.38 23.66 11.52
N SER A 294 15.43 24.57 11.39
CA SER A 294 15.10 25.27 10.14
C SER A 294 16.26 26.05 9.55
N THR A 295 17.24 26.44 10.35
CA THR A 295 18.48 27.09 9.89
C THR A 295 19.52 26.10 9.33
N GLY A 296 19.28 24.79 9.46
CA GLY A 296 20.22 23.73 9.08
C GLY A 296 21.27 23.41 10.14
N ALA A 297 21.21 24.03 11.31
CA ALA A 297 22.08 23.69 12.44
C ALA A 297 21.65 22.33 13.02
N LYS A 298 22.63 21.55 13.46
CA LYS A 298 22.35 20.28 14.16
C LYS A 298 21.77 20.57 15.54
N SER A 299 20.59 20.01 15.81
CA SER A 299 19.96 20.10 17.12
C SER A 299 20.75 19.32 18.17
N SER A 300 20.68 19.77 19.44
CA SER A 300 21.20 19.04 20.61
C SER A 300 20.41 17.77 20.92
N ALA A 301 19.22 17.57 20.29
CA ALA A 301 18.41 16.40 20.49
C ALA A 301 19.13 15.11 20.06
N LYS A 302 18.89 14.00 20.80
CA LYS A 302 19.48 12.71 20.48
C LYS A 302 19.12 12.28 19.07
N SER A 303 20.07 11.68 18.36
CA SER A 303 19.83 11.11 17.04
C SER A 303 18.78 9.99 17.07
N VAL A 304 17.97 9.91 16.03
CA VAL A 304 16.94 8.87 15.88
C VAL A 304 17.57 7.63 15.23
N LYS A 305 17.34 6.46 15.80
CA LYS A 305 17.89 5.19 15.29
C LYS A 305 17.12 4.74 14.05
N ALA A 306 17.81 4.08 13.11
CA ALA A 306 17.22 3.38 11.96
C ALA A 306 16.18 2.35 12.42
N GLY A 307 15.16 2.11 11.60
CA GLY A 307 14.05 1.20 11.88
C GLY A 307 12.88 1.84 12.63
N LYS A 308 13.04 3.06 13.16
CA LYS A 308 11.96 3.75 13.86
C LYS A 308 10.99 4.37 12.85
N SER A 309 9.70 4.08 13.01
CA SER A 309 8.62 4.80 12.33
C SER A 309 8.39 6.14 13.03
N MET A 310 8.21 7.19 12.25
CA MET A 310 7.93 8.52 12.79
C MET A 310 7.07 9.35 11.84
N MET A 311 6.27 10.23 12.44
CA MET A 311 5.48 11.19 11.67
C MET A 311 6.38 12.26 11.08
N THR A 312 6.19 12.53 9.79
CA THR A 312 6.84 13.62 9.06
C THR A 312 5.79 14.55 8.49
N TYR A 313 6.05 15.85 8.49
CA TYR A 313 5.10 16.90 8.15
C TYR A 313 5.67 17.76 7.02
N GLY A 314 5.35 17.41 5.79
CA GLY A 314 5.85 18.11 4.61
C GLY A 314 7.37 17.99 4.43
N SER A 315 7.89 18.56 3.34
CA SER A 315 9.32 18.63 3.10
C SER A 315 9.75 20.06 2.85
N VAL A 316 10.95 20.40 3.32
CA VAL A 316 11.59 21.71 3.11
C VAL A 316 12.99 21.51 2.54
N THR A 317 13.49 22.50 1.82
CA THR A 317 14.91 22.54 1.38
C THR A 317 15.68 23.44 2.33
N ILE A 318 16.71 22.90 2.98
CA ILE A 318 17.59 23.64 3.88
C ILE A 318 19.01 23.47 3.33
N ASN A 319 19.70 24.58 3.03
CA ASN A 319 21.06 24.59 2.49
C ASN A 319 21.23 23.62 1.28
N GLY A 320 20.29 23.66 0.33
CA GLY A 320 20.31 22.84 -0.88
C GLY A 320 19.96 21.35 -0.68
N ALA A 321 19.66 20.89 0.52
CA ALA A 321 19.26 19.51 0.79
C ALA A 321 17.80 19.43 1.24
N LYS A 322 17.11 18.37 0.83
CA LYS A 322 15.71 18.10 1.21
C LYS A 322 15.62 17.47 2.59
N TYR A 323 14.75 18.02 3.42
CA TYR A 323 14.45 17.54 4.75
C TYR A 323 12.93 17.32 4.93
N TYR A 324 12.56 16.44 5.84
CA TYR A 324 11.20 16.34 6.37
C TYR A 324 11.13 16.96 7.76
N ARG A 325 10.10 17.75 8.02
CA ARG A 325 9.76 18.18 9.38
C ARG A 325 9.32 16.95 10.16
N ALA A 326 9.79 16.79 11.40
CA ALA A 326 9.58 15.60 12.21
C ALA A 326 8.86 15.93 13.53
N ASN A 327 8.19 14.95 14.10
CA ASN A 327 7.49 14.95 15.38
C ASN A 327 6.16 15.72 15.42
N SER A 328 6.09 16.97 14.96
CA SER A 328 4.83 17.72 14.84
C SER A 328 4.91 18.69 13.64
N ALA A 329 3.75 19.16 13.19
CA ALA A 329 3.65 20.11 12.08
C ALA A 329 4.32 21.48 12.40
N SER A 330 4.41 21.85 13.67
CA SER A 330 5.00 23.10 14.15
C SER A 330 6.42 22.94 14.72
N ALA A 331 6.94 21.71 14.86
CA ALA A 331 8.25 21.49 15.44
C ALA A 331 9.37 22.04 14.55
N ASP A 332 10.33 22.75 15.15
CA ASP A 332 11.60 23.13 14.50
C ASP A 332 12.59 21.96 14.52
N GLN A 333 12.15 20.82 13.97
CA GLN A 333 12.89 19.57 13.94
C GLN A 333 12.82 18.96 12.55
N PHE A 334 13.97 18.80 11.93
CA PHE A 334 14.08 18.33 10.55
C PHE A 334 15.06 17.18 10.45
N ILE A 335 14.71 16.22 9.59
CA ILE A 335 15.55 15.06 9.27
C ILE A 335 15.73 15.00 7.75
N LYS A 336 16.98 14.76 7.30
CA LYS A 336 17.29 14.65 5.87
C LYS A 336 16.39 13.60 5.20
N ALA A 337 15.73 13.99 4.12
CA ALA A 337 14.82 13.10 3.37
C ALA A 337 15.52 11.85 2.86
N SER A 338 16.81 11.92 2.53
CA SER A 338 17.61 10.78 2.09
C SER A 338 17.69 9.64 3.12
N ASN A 339 17.45 9.92 4.40
CA ASN A 339 17.43 8.88 5.44
C ASN A 339 16.11 8.06 5.44
N PHE A 340 15.06 8.56 4.77
CA PHE A 340 13.76 7.90 4.61
C PHE A 340 13.58 7.35 3.19
N ASP A 341 13.75 8.22 2.18
CA ASP A 341 13.41 7.93 0.79
C ASP A 341 14.61 7.30 0.03
N GLY A 342 15.83 7.58 0.53
CA GLY A 342 17.07 7.19 -0.14
C GLY A 342 17.32 7.91 -1.47
N SER A 343 18.33 7.44 -2.17
CA SER A 343 18.68 7.87 -3.54
C SER A 343 19.12 6.66 -4.37
N ARG A 344 18.77 6.64 -5.64
CA ARG A 344 19.19 5.57 -6.54
C ARG A 344 20.67 5.73 -6.92
N ARG A 345 21.43 4.63 -6.81
CA ARG A 345 22.83 4.54 -7.23
C ARG A 345 23.05 3.31 -8.08
N LYS A 346 23.91 3.43 -9.10
CA LYS A 346 24.28 2.35 -10.01
C LYS A 346 25.53 1.64 -9.47
N LEU A 347 25.52 0.29 -9.49
CA LEU A 347 26.67 -0.50 -9.09
C LEU A 347 27.79 -0.44 -10.15
N LYS A 348 29.02 -0.15 -9.72
CA LYS A 348 30.25 -0.22 -10.52
C LYS A 348 30.85 -1.62 -10.55
N HIS A 349 30.56 -2.42 -9.50
CA HIS A 349 31.02 -3.79 -9.35
C HIS A 349 29.88 -4.69 -8.88
N ASN A 350 30.01 -6.00 -9.10
CA ASN A 350 29.09 -6.97 -8.51
C ASN A 350 29.12 -6.87 -6.98
N ALA A 351 27.95 -6.93 -6.34
CA ALA A 351 27.80 -6.69 -4.92
C ALA A 351 27.08 -7.84 -4.20
N TYR A 352 27.44 -8.05 -2.96
CA TYR A 352 26.71 -8.94 -2.03
C TYR A 352 26.07 -8.12 -0.92
N LEU A 353 25.00 -8.66 -0.35
CA LEU A 353 24.37 -8.10 0.83
C LEU A 353 25.08 -8.56 2.11
N TYR A 354 25.14 -7.66 3.08
CA TYR A 354 25.71 -7.88 4.41
C TYR A 354 24.72 -7.45 5.47
N ASN A 355 24.81 -8.03 6.67
CA ASN A 355 24.06 -7.58 7.84
C ASN A 355 24.86 -6.54 8.66
N SER A 356 24.26 -6.02 9.75
CA SER A 356 24.88 -5.03 10.64
C SER A 356 26.16 -5.51 11.34
N LYS A 357 26.43 -6.82 11.35
CA LYS A 357 27.69 -7.42 11.87
C LYS A 357 28.75 -7.60 10.78
N GLY A 358 28.45 -7.16 9.53
CA GLY A 358 29.35 -7.31 8.38
C GLY A 358 29.48 -8.74 7.87
N LYS A 359 28.55 -9.64 8.25
CA LYS A 359 28.45 -10.99 7.69
C LYS A 359 27.62 -10.94 6.42
N ARG A 360 28.03 -11.67 5.39
CA ARG A 360 27.31 -11.81 4.12
C ARG A 360 25.94 -12.50 4.37
N VAL A 361 24.89 -11.97 3.74
CA VAL A 361 23.52 -12.48 3.81
C VAL A 361 23.18 -13.13 2.48
N GLY A 362 22.93 -14.44 2.52
CA GLY A 362 22.54 -15.21 1.34
C GLY A 362 23.67 -15.41 0.32
N LYS A 363 23.35 -16.13 -0.76
CA LYS A 363 24.25 -16.43 -1.88
C LYS A 363 24.04 -15.50 -3.08
N SER A 364 22.90 -14.81 -3.16
CA SER A 364 22.55 -13.93 -4.28
C SER A 364 23.50 -12.75 -4.41
N LYS A 365 23.81 -12.41 -5.66
CA LYS A 365 24.74 -11.36 -6.04
C LYS A 365 23.99 -10.32 -6.88
N TRP A 366 24.12 -9.04 -6.53
CA TRP A 366 23.67 -7.95 -7.37
C TRP A 366 24.69 -7.68 -8.47
N LEU A 367 24.22 -7.54 -9.69
CA LEU A 367 25.11 -7.41 -10.86
C LEU A 367 25.59 -5.96 -11.07
N LYS A 368 26.81 -5.82 -11.54
CA LYS A 368 27.35 -4.53 -12.06
C LYS A 368 26.33 -3.90 -13.03
N GLY A 369 26.14 -2.59 -12.93
CA GLY A 369 25.22 -1.83 -13.76
C GLY A 369 23.78 -1.75 -13.22
N SER A 370 23.37 -2.63 -12.29
CA SER A 370 22.04 -2.52 -11.65
C SER A 370 21.97 -1.31 -10.71
N SER A 371 20.77 -0.71 -10.61
CA SER A 371 20.53 0.46 -9.76
C SER A 371 19.74 0.10 -8.52
N HIS A 372 20.21 0.51 -7.35
CA HIS A 372 19.61 0.22 -6.07
C HIS A 372 19.44 1.48 -5.23
N THR A 373 18.43 1.51 -4.38
CA THR A 373 18.22 2.60 -3.43
C THR A 373 19.21 2.50 -2.29
N VAL A 374 19.85 3.61 -1.98
CA VAL A 374 20.78 3.79 -0.87
C VAL A 374 20.24 4.85 0.07
N TYR A 375 20.21 4.55 1.35
CA TYR A 375 19.62 5.42 2.38
C TYR A 375 20.69 6.15 3.18
N GLY A 376 20.61 7.47 3.19
CA GLY A 376 21.54 8.33 3.92
C GLY A 376 22.99 8.24 3.46
N GLY A 377 23.90 8.46 4.40
CA GLY A 377 25.35 8.35 4.20
C GLY A 377 25.86 6.92 4.33
N SER A 378 27.18 6.75 4.10
CA SER A 378 27.82 5.46 4.40
C SER A 378 28.02 5.25 5.92
N VAL A 379 27.97 4.01 6.34
CA VAL A 379 28.21 3.59 7.72
C VAL A 379 29.46 2.70 7.79
N LYS A 380 30.21 2.81 8.90
CA LYS A 380 31.36 1.94 9.15
C LYS A 380 30.90 0.68 9.90
N ILE A 381 31.16 -0.49 9.30
CA ILE A 381 30.93 -1.78 9.95
C ILE A 381 32.31 -2.46 10.04
N LYS A 382 32.79 -2.69 11.25
CA LYS A 382 34.18 -3.07 11.52
C LYS A 382 35.11 -2.00 10.90
N HIS A 383 35.95 -2.36 9.98
CA HIS A 383 36.91 -1.44 9.33
C HIS A 383 36.51 -1.02 7.91
N LYS A 384 35.30 -1.38 7.42
CA LYS A 384 34.85 -1.13 6.04
C LYS A 384 33.65 -0.20 5.97
N GLN A 385 33.55 0.56 4.91
CA GLN A 385 32.43 1.45 4.65
C GLN A 385 31.35 0.73 3.85
N TYR A 386 30.09 0.92 4.26
CA TYR A 386 28.91 0.35 3.62
C TYR A 386 27.83 1.39 3.40
N TYR A 387 27.03 1.20 2.38
CA TYR A 387 25.74 1.88 2.24
C TYR A 387 24.62 0.99 2.77
N ILE A 388 23.63 1.61 3.38
CA ILE A 388 22.36 0.99 3.80
C ILE A 388 21.46 0.89 2.56
N VAL A 389 20.98 -0.29 2.24
CA VAL A 389 20.10 -0.58 1.11
C VAL A 389 18.76 -1.18 1.53
N GLY A 390 18.58 -1.39 2.82
CA GLY A 390 17.38 -1.90 3.48
C GLY A 390 17.60 -2.00 4.99
N LEU A 391 16.56 -2.32 5.76
CA LEU A 391 16.69 -2.59 7.19
C LEU A 391 17.61 -3.79 7.41
N ASN A 392 18.69 -3.58 8.17
CA ASN A 392 19.76 -4.57 8.39
C ASN A 392 20.40 -5.14 7.11
N GLN A 393 20.33 -4.38 6.00
CA GLN A 393 20.92 -4.74 4.70
C GLN A 393 21.92 -3.70 4.24
N TYR A 394 23.13 -4.17 3.95
CA TYR A 394 24.27 -3.31 3.65
C TYR A 394 25.01 -3.80 2.42
N VAL A 395 25.55 -2.88 1.62
CA VAL A 395 26.42 -3.15 0.48
C VAL A 395 27.70 -2.35 0.66
N LYS A 396 28.86 -2.94 0.36
CA LYS A 396 30.15 -2.22 0.44
C LYS A 396 30.10 -0.97 -0.41
N LYS A 397 30.51 0.19 0.15
CA LYS A 397 30.52 1.48 -0.52
C LYS A 397 31.28 1.46 -1.85
N GLY A 398 32.41 0.77 -1.91
CA GLY A 398 33.22 0.66 -3.13
C GLY A 398 32.56 -0.11 -4.28
N ASN A 399 31.39 -0.72 -4.08
CA ASN A 399 30.67 -1.35 -5.18
C ASN A 399 29.77 -0.38 -5.96
N PHE A 400 29.54 0.83 -5.43
CA PHE A 400 28.81 1.94 -6.04
C PHE A 400 29.81 3.00 -6.54
#